data_5951ce3515f7adddbdd84fcba2b79e56
#
_entry.id   5951ce3515f7adddbdd84fcba2b79e56
#
_cell.length_a   1.000
_cell.length_b   1.000
_cell.length_c   1.000
_cell.angle_alpha   90.00
_cell.angle_beta   90.00
_cell.angle_gamma   90.00
#
_symmetry.space_group_name_H-M   'P 1'
#
loop_
_entity.id
_entity.type
_entity.pdbx_description
1 polymer ?
#
loop_
_entity_poly.entity_id
_entity_poly.type
_entity_poly.pdbx_seq_one_letter_code
_entity_poly.pdbx_strand_id
1 'polypeptide(L)'
;MCIRDRLYVKSTEEMVVEFSEIPEAILNTSRIAETCNLDLLFGTSFLPHYHPPEGMTREEYLKKLAEQGLIERLNTRPSSIPREAYDLRLKEELAVLTTMGYAGYFLIVWDIIKFARSRGIPVGPGRGSAAGSLIAYALYITDLDPLAYNLLFERFLNPERVSMPDIDMDFCMDRRSEVINYVIDKYGEDHVCQIITFGTLGAKAAIRDVGRVLDIPYAEVDRVAKLVPTQLNITLKDALAQEPKLRVLIESDSRMTDLMTTAQALEGQAQHATPHAAGEVLSQEPLIEHLPRGGTAT
;
A
#
# COMPACT_ATOMS: atom_id res chain seq x y z
N MET A 1 -5.54 16.10 -38.21
CA MET A 1 -4.46 16.58 -37.30
C MET A 1 -4.90 16.27 -35.88
N CYS A 2 -4.26 15.29 -35.27
CA CYS A 2 -4.68 14.79 -33.95
C CYS A 2 -4.25 15.78 -32.87
N ILE A 3 -5.14 16.20 -31.97
CA ILE A 3 -4.84 17.11 -30.85
C ILE A 3 -3.68 16.55 -29.99
N ARG A 4 -3.46 15.24 -30.01
CA ARG A 4 -2.40 14.55 -29.26
C ARG A 4 -0.98 14.87 -29.71
N ASP A 5 -0.80 15.28 -30.97
CA ASP A 5 0.54 15.59 -31.52
C ASP A 5 1.17 16.86 -30.94
N ARG A 6 0.38 17.60 -30.12
CA ARG A 6 0.82 18.84 -29.45
C ARG A 6 1.11 18.67 -27.95
N LEU A 7 0.90 17.49 -27.39
CA LEU A 7 1.14 17.19 -25.98
C LEU A 7 2.57 16.65 -25.82
N TYR A 8 3.52 17.55 -25.69
CA TYR A 8 4.92 17.26 -25.37
C TYR A 8 5.46 18.29 -24.40
N VAL A 9 6.59 18.01 -23.77
CA VAL A 9 7.28 18.97 -22.90
C VAL A 9 7.93 20.03 -23.76
N LYS A 10 7.34 21.24 -23.78
CA LYS A 10 7.82 22.36 -24.57
C LYS A 10 9.11 22.92 -23.98
N SER A 11 9.97 23.49 -24.84
CA SER A 11 11.16 24.22 -24.38
C SER A 11 10.77 25.56 -23.73
N THR A 12 11.70 26.15 -22.99
CA THR A 12 11.48 27.47 -22.38
C THR A 12 11.17 28.52 -23.44
N GLU A 13 11.86 28.49 -24.59
CA GLU A 13 11.66 29.41 -25.69
C GLU A 13 10.27 29.27 -26.31
N GLU A 14 9.79 28.03 -26.51
CA GLU A 14 8.43 27.76 -27.02
C GLU A 14 7.38 28.27 -26.03
N MET A 15 7.58 28.06 -24.72
CA MET A 15 6.66 28.54 -23.70
C MET A 15 6.65 30.08 -23.64
N VAL A 16 7.77 30.76 -23.76
CA VAL A 16 7.83 32.22 -23.80
C VAL A 16 7.08 32.79 -25.02
N VAL A 17 7.17 32.15 -26.17
CA VAL A 17 6.44 32.56 -27.37
C VAL A 17 4.93 32.32 -27.20
N GLU A 18 4.54 31.17 -26.66
CA GLU A 18 3.13 30.82 -26.50
C GLU A 18 2.42 31.72 -25.47
N PHE A 19 3.11 32.10 -24.41
CA PHE A 19 2.60 32.99 -23.36
C PHE A 19 3.05 34.46 -23.51
N SER A 20 3.41 34.87 -24.72
CA SER A 20 3.87 36.26 -25.00
C SER A 20 2.86 37.34 -24.62
N GLU A 21 1.56 37.02 -24.63
CA GLU A 21 0.49 37.94 -24.20
C GLU A 21 0.37 38.03 -22.67
N ILE A 22 0.91 37.07 -21.92
CA ILE A 22 0.84 36.98 -20.45
C ILE A 22 2.22 36.61 -19.90
N PRO A 23 3.21 37.47 -20.02
CA PRO A 23 4.60 37.17 -19.60
C PRO A 23 4.72 36.90 -18.10
N GLU A 24 3.81 37.41 -17.29
CA GLU A 24 3.76 37.13 -15.86
C GLU A 24 3.52 35.64 -15.57
N ALA A 25 2.87 34.89 -16.46
CA ALA A 25 2.69 33.45 -16.31
C ALA A 25 4.03 32.72 -16.30
N ILE A 26 4.97 33.11 -17.17
CA ILE A 26 6.31 32.57 -17.21
C ILE A 26 7.12 32.96 -15.97
N LEU A 27 7.08 34.23 -15.57
CA LEU A 27 7.76 34.71 -14.36
C LEU A 27 7.26 33.99 -13.10
N ASN A 28 5.97 33.70 -13.03
CA ASN A 28 5.38 33.01 -11.89
C ASN A 28 5.84 31.54 -11.78
N THR A 29 6.25 30.89 -12.87
CA THR A 29 6.82 29.53 -12.78
C THR A 29 8.10 29.53 -11.95
N SER A 30 8.99 30.49 -12.15
CA SER A 30 10.20 30.67 -11.35
C SER A 30 9.89 31.02 -9.91
N ARG A 31 8.91 31.91 -9.66
CA ARG A 31 8.48 32.27 -8.30
C ARG A 31 7.93 31.05 -7.54
N ILE A 32 7.10 30.23 -8.20
CA ILE A 32 6.57 29.00 -7.60
C ILE A 32 7.73 28.05 -7.27
N ALA A 33 8.69 27.85 -8.20
CA ALA A 33 9.85 27.01 -7.95
C ALA A 33 10.69 27.49 -6.76
N GLU A 34 10.87 28.80 -6.60
CA GLU A 34 11.59 29.42 -5.47
C GLU A 34 10.88 29.23 -4.12
N THR A 35 9.55 29.09 -4.12
CA THR A 35 8.77 28.83 -2.90
C THR A 35 8.71 27.35 -2.52
N CYS A 36 9.07 26.45 -3.43
CA CYS A 36 9.07 25.01 -3.21
C CYS A 36 10.37 24.56 -2.50
N ASN A 37 10.43 24.79 -1.19
CA ASN A 37 11.54 24.36 -0.34
C ASN A 37 11.00 23.35 0.68
N LEU A 38 11.14 22.07 0.39
CA LEU A 38 10.65 20.98 1.25
C LEU A 38 11.81 20.08 1.67
N ASP A 39 12.01 19.98 2.97
CA ASP A 39 12.88 18.98 3.59
C ASP A 39 12.06 17.77 3.99
N LEU A 40 12.33 16.62 3.37
CA LEU A 40 11.67 15.37 3.70
C LEU A 40 12.26 14.78 4.98
N LEU A 41 11.45 14.61 6.01
CA LEU A 41 11.83 13.97 7.27
C LEU A 41 11.71 12.45 7.13
N PHE A 42 12.85 11.74 7.17
CA PHE A 42 12.90 10.28 7.14
C PHE A 42 13.04 9.70 8.55
N GLY A 43 12.52 8.49 8.75
CA GLY A 43 12.66 7.75 10.02
C GLY A 43 11.73 8.19 11.13
N THR A 44 10.79 9.10 10.87
CA THR A 44 9.76 9.52 11.82
C THR A 44 8.46 8.79 11.51
N SER A 45 7.80 8.26 12.55
CA SER A 45 6.49 7.59 12.43
C SER A 45 5.40 8.49 13.02
N PHE A 46 4.36 8.78 12.23
CA PHE A 46 3.23 9.62 12.61
C PHE A 46 1.99 8.79 12.94
N LEU A 47 2.14 7.81 13.83
CA LEU A 47 1.02 6.97 14.25
C LEU A 47 -0.05 7.80 14.97
N PRO A 48 -1.34 7.62 14.64
CA PRO A 48 -2.42 8.30 15.32
C PRO A 48 -2.49 7.90 16.80
N HIS A 49 -3.03 8.80 17.60
CA HIS A 49 -3.22 8.54 19.03
C HIS A 49 -4.52 7.78 19.27
N TYR A 50 -4.42 6.60 19.88
CA TYR A 50 -5.57 5.95 20.46
C TYR A 50 -5.89 6.59 21.82
N HIS A 51 -7.14 6.96 22.04
CA HIS A 51 -7.62 7.53 23.31
C HIS A 51 -8.26 6.43 24.16
N PRO A 52 -7.56 5.91 25.19
CA PRO A 52 -8.14 4.96 26.12
C PRO A 52 -9.22 5.63 27.00
N PRO A 53 -10.05 4.86 27.72
CA PRO A 53 -10.97 5.42 28.71
C PRO A 53 -10.27 6.31 29.74
N GLU A 54 -11.01 7.29 30.29
CA GLU A 54 -10.46 8.23 31.28
C GLU A 54 -9.75 7.52 32.44
N GLY A 55 -8.60 8.05 32.82
CA GLY A 55 -7.79 7.56 33.94
C GLY A 55 -6.87 6.39 33.61
N MET A 56 -6.77 5.96 32.34
CA MET A 56 -5.86 4.88 31.93
C MET A 56 -4.87 5.34 30.86
N THR A 57 -3.63 4.84 30.95
CA THR A 57 -2.68 4.93 29.85
C THR A 57 -3.02 3.89 28.75
N ARG A 58 -2.40 4.04 27.58
CA ARG A 58 -2.57 3.07 26.47
C ARG A 58 -2.04 1.69 26.86
N GLU A 59 -0.94 1.65 27.57
CA GLU A 59 -0.27 0.43 28.04
C GLU A 59 -1.14 -0.29 29.08
N GLU A 60 -1.70 0.43 30.03
CA GLU A 60 -2.62 -0.14 31.05
C GLU A 60 -3.89 -0.69 30.41
N TYR A 61 -4.44 0.05 29.44
CA TYR A 61 -5.65 -0.38 28.74
C TYR A 61 -5.41 -1.60 27.86
N LEU A 62 -4.29 -1.62 27.10
CA LEU A 62 -3.87 -2.78 26.32
C LEU A 62 -3.70 -4.01 27.20
N LYS A 63 -2.99 -3.88 28.33
CA LYS A 63 -2.79 -4.96 29.30
C LYS A 63 -4.12 -5.51 29.79
N LYS A 64 -5.03 -4.64 30.25
CA LYS A 64 -6.36 -5.02 30.72
C LYS A 64 -7.15 -5.82 29.67
N LEU A 65 -7.17 -5.33 28.41
CA LEU A 65 -7.87 -6.00 27.33
C LEU A 65 -7.24 -7.35 26.98
N ALA A 66 -5.92 -7.44 26.95
CA ALA A 66 -5.20 -8.67 26.65
C ALA A 66 -5.41 -9.75 27.77
N GLU A 67 -5.35 -9.34 29.04
CA GLU A 67 -5.62 -10.25 30.17
C GLU A 67 -7.06 -10.77 30.12
N GLN A 68 -8.05 -9.90 29.88
CA GLN A 68 -9.46 -10.28 29.78
C GLN A 68 -9.69 -11.20 28.58
N GLY A 69 -9.19 -10.83 27.42
CA GLY A 69 -9.37 -11.62 26.20
C GLY A 69 -8.66 -12.98 26.27
N LEU A 70 -7.50 -13.08 26.93
CA LEU A 70 -6.84 -14.36 27.14
C LEU A 70 -7.68 -15.29 28.03
N ILE A 71 -8.30 -14.76 29.10
CA ILE A 71 -9.23 -15.54 29.95
C ILE A 71 -10.40 -16.06 29.10
N GLU A 72 -11.02 -15.20 28.30
CA GLU A 72 -12.14 -15.57 27.42
C GLU A 72 -11.74 -16.64 26.41
N ARG A 73 -10.55 -16.48 25.77
CA ARG A 73 -10.02 -17.46 24.80
C ARG A 73 -9.82 -18.84 25.43
N LEU A 74 -9.17 -18.90 26.58
CA LEU A 74 -8.89 -20.18 27.26
C LEU A 74 -10.16 -20.83 27.82
N ASN A 75 -11.18 -20.07 28.19
CA ASN A 75 -12.47 -20.59 28.60
C ASN A 75 -13.26 -21.18 27.41
N THR A 76 -13.19 -20.55 26.24
CA THR A 76 -13.92 -20.99 25.04
C THR A 76 -13.17 -22.05 24.23
N ARG A 77 -11.85 -22.04 24.29
CA ARG A 77 -10.96 -23.02 23.62
C ARG A 77 -9.92 -23.53 24.64
N PRO A 78 -10.28 -24.53 25.45
CA PRO A 78 -9.36 -25.07 26.43
C PRO A 78 -8.08 -25.61 25.76
N SER A 79 -6.94 -25.30 26.36
CA SER A 79 -5.64 -25.74 25.92
C SER A 79 -5.06 -26.78 26.87
N SER A 80 -4.22 -27.70 26.38
CA SER A 80 -3.42 -28.60 27.22
C SER A 80 -2.18 -27.92 27.81
N ILE A 81 -1.86 -26.71 27.37
CA ILE A 81 -0.71 -25.94 27.84
C ILE A 81 -1.06 -25.31 29.19
N PRO A 82 -0.17 -25.38 30.21
CA PRO A 82 -0.40 -24.78 31.52
C PRO A 82 -0.66 -23.26 31.43
N ARG A 83 -1.57 -22.77 32.25
CA ARG A 83 -1.95 -21.34 32.32
C ARG A 83 -0.73 -20.46 32.58
N GLU A 84 0.19 -20.91 33.39
CA GLU A 84 1.43 -20.20 33.77
C GLU A 84 2.29 -19.88 32.54
N ALA A 85 2.30 -20.73 31.53
CA ALA A 85 3.03 -20.51 30.28
C ALA A 85 2.41 -19.34 29.48
N TYR A 86 1.08 -19.26 29.43
CA TYR A 86 0.39 -18.13 28.82
C TYR A 86 0.64 -16.83 29.56
N ASP A 87 0.55 -16.85 30.91
CA ASP A 87 0.76 -15.66 31.73
C ASP A 87 2.21 -15.13 31.62
N LEU A 88 3.19 -16.02 31.56
CA LEU A 88 4.60 -15.65 31.33
C LEU A 88 4.77 -14.99 29.95
N ARG A 89 4.31 -15.65 28.90
CA ARG A 89 4.39 -15.16 27.53
C ARG A 89 3.67 -13.82 27.37
N LEU A 90 2.48 -13.66 27.94
CA LEU A 90 1.73 -12.41 27.89
C LEU A 90 2.51 -11.27 28.54
N LYS A 91 3.14 -11.52 29.68
CA LYS A 91 3.97 -10.54 30.41
C LYS A 91 5.19 -10.12 29.58
N GLU A 92 5.85 -11.08 28.94
CA GLU A 92 7.02 -10.82 28.07
C GLU A 92 6.63 -9.97 26.86
N GLU A 93 5.56 -10.32 26.15
CA GLU A 93 5.09 -9.57 24.99
C GLU A 93 4.65 -8.15 25.36
N LEU A 94 3.93 -7.97 26.49
CA LEU A 94 3.52 -6.65 27.00
C LEU A 94 4.75 -5.78 27.31
N ALA A 95 5.78 -6.35 27.90
CA ALA A 95 7.01 -5.61 28.20
C ALA A 95 7.70 -5.13 26.91
N VAL A 96 7.79 -5.97 25.90
CA VAL A 96 8.38 -5.61 24.59
C VAL A 96 7.54 -4.50 23.93
N LEU A 97 6.22 -4.68 23.84
CA LEU A 97 5.33 -3.69 23.22
C LEU A 97 5.37 -2.33 23.89
N THR A 98 5.43 -2.31 25.24
CA THR A 98 5.54 -1.08 26.02
C THR A 98 6.88 -0.39 25.76
N THR A 99 7.98 -1.13 25.76
CA THR A 99 9.33 -0.61 25.51
C THR A 99 9.47 -0.03 24.11
N MET A 100 8.86 -0.69 23.11
CA MET A 100 8.88 -0.24 21.72
C MET A 100 7.82 0.83 21.37
N GLY A 101 6.90 1.17 22.30
CA GLY A 101 5.88 2.20 22.11
C GLY A 101 4.71 1.82 21.20
N TYR A 102 4.46 0.53 20.96
CA TYR A 102 3.44 0.05 20.02
C TYR A 102 2.07 -0.25 20.63
N ALA A 103 1.86 0.07 21.92
CA ALA A 103 0.56 -0.13 22.57
C ALA A 103 -0.59 0.57 21.84
N GLY A 104 -0.38 1.81 21.38
CA GLY A 104 -1.37 2.56 20.58
C GLY A 104 -1.71 1.89 19.26
N TYR A 105 -0.72 1.37 18.55
CA TYR A 105 -0.92 0.64 17.29
C TYR A 105 -1.81 -0.60 17.47
N PHE A 106 -1.52 -1.42 18.49
CA PHE A 106 -2.34 -2.59 18.79
C PHE A 106 -3.78 -2.23 19.16
N LEU A 107 -3.98 -1.14 19.89
CA LEU A 107 -5.31 -0.66 20.25
C LEU A 107 -6.11 -0.17 19.03
N ILE A 108 -5.46 0.48 18.07
CA ILE A 108 -6.09 0.89 16.81
C ILE A 108 -6.53 -0.34 16.00
N VAL A 109 -5.63 -1.31 15.83
CA VAL A 109 -5.94 -2.55 15.10
C VAL A 109 -7.07 -3.33 15.78
N TRP A 110 -6.98 -3.49 17.09
CA TRP A 110 -8.04 -4.12 17.89
C TRP A 110 -9.39 -3.44 17.73
N ASP A 111 -9.43 -2.14 17.76
CA ASP A 111 -10.66 -1.37 17.67
C ASP A 111 -11.34 -1.52 16.30
N ILE A 112 -10.57 -1.48 15.23
CA ILE A 112 -11.09 -1.70 13.87
C ILE A 112 -11.68 -3.12 13.74
N ILE A 113 -10.96 -4.12 14.24
CA ILE A 113 -11.42 -5.52 14.20
C ILE A 113 -12.65 -5.71 15.08
N LYS A 114 -12.67 -5.11 16.28
CA LYS A 114 -13.81 -5.12 17.18
C LYS A 114 -15.05 -4.52 16.53
N PHE A 115 -14.90 -3.37 15.86
CA PHE A 115 -15.99 -2.76 15.10
C PHE A 115 -16.54 -3.73 14.05
N ALA A 116 -15.68 -4.30 13.20
CA ALA A 116 -16.10 -5.23 12.16
C ALA A 116 -16.85 -6.43 12.74
N ARG A 117 -16.30 -7.07 13.78
CA ARG A 117 -16.94 -8.22 14.45
C ARG A 117 -18.27 -7.84 15.09
N SER A 118 -18.38 -6.67 15.71
CA SER A 118 -19.64 -6.19 16.35
C SER A 118 -20.76 -5.95 15.33
N ARG A 119 -20.40 -5.66 14.09
CA ARG A 119 -21.33 -5.49 12.96
C ARG A 119 -21.59 -6.79 12.19
N GLY A 120 -21.02 -7.92 12.64
CA GLY A 120 -21.12 -9.20 11.93
C GLY A 120 -20.42 -9.18 10.57
N ILE A 121 -19.41 -8.33 10.40
CA ILE A 121 -18.53 -8.33 9.21
C ILE A 121 -17.51 -9.45 9.40
N PRO A 122 -17.42 -10.43 8.49
CA PRO A 122 -16.41 -11.47 8.58
C PRO A 122 -15.00 -10.91 8.55
N VAL A 123 -14.18 -11.35 9.51
CA VAL A 123 -12.75 -10.99 9.65
C VAL A 123 -11.92 -12.26 9.50
N GLY A 124 -10.84 -12.20 8.76
CA GLY A 124 -9.91 -13.32 8.58
C GLY A 124 -9.25 -13.76 9.90
N PRO A 125 -8.70 -14.98 9.94
CA PRO A 125 -8.08 -15.53 11.16
C PRO A 125 -6.73 -14.90 11.51
N GLY A 126 -6.27 -13.94 10.74
CA GLY A 126 -4.93 -13.38 10.81
C GLY A 126 -3.93 -14.21 10.00
N ARG A 127 -2.85 -13.56 9.55
CA ARG A 127 -1.80 -14.14 8.72
C ARG A 127 -0.45 -13.49 9.01
N GLY A 128 0.61 -14.01 8.37
CA GLY A 128 1.95 -13.45 8.51
C GLY A 128 2.54 -13.64 9.91
N SER A 129 3.44 -12.73 10.29
CA SER A 129 4.17 -12.81 11.55
C SER A 129 3.31 -12.49 12.78
N ALA A 130 2.22 -11.74 12.62
CA ALA A 130 1.30 -11.37 13.70
C ALA A 130 0.66 -12.59 14.40
N ALA A 131 0.55 -13.73 13.70
CA ALA A 131 0.09 -14.99 14.28
C ALA A 131 1.00 -15.50 15.43
N GLY A 132 2.24 -15.02 15.51
CA GLY A 132 3.17 -15.34 16.61
C GLY A 132 2.91 -14.56 17.91
N SER A 133 2.01 -13.57 17.92
CA SER A 133 1.71 -12.75 19.09
C SER A 133 0.53 -13.30 19.90
N LEU A 134 0.76 -13.57 21.17
CA LEU A 134 -0.28 -13.95 22.13
C LEU A 134 -1.21 -12.76 22.43
N ILE A 135 -0.70 -11.54 22.44
CA ILE A 135 -1.53 -10.33 22.59
C ILE A 135 -2.48 -10.20 21.40
N ALA A 136 -2.01 -10.41 20.17
CA ALA A 136 -2.87 -10.40 19.00
C ALA A 136 -3.98 -11.48 19.07
N TYR A 137 -3.65 -12.67 19.57
CA TYR A 137 -4.61 -13.73 19.82
C TYR A 137 -5.62 -13.37 20.91
N ALA A 138 -5.16 -12.83 22.04
CA ALA A 138 -6.02 -12.42 23.15
C ALA A 138 -6.98 -11.29 22.74
N LEU A 139 -6.53 -10.35 21.92
CA LEU A 139 -7.33 -9.24 21.39
C LEU A 139 -8.26 -9.63 20.23
N TYR A 140 -8.34 -10.89 19.85
CA TYR A 140 -9.10 -11.34 18.68
C TYR A 140 -8.64 -10.74 17.34
N ILE A 141 -7.39 -10.26 17.27
CA ILE A 141 -6.75 -9.82 16.04
C ILE A 141 -6.40 -11.05 15.20
N THR A 142 -5.90 -12.11 15.85
CA THR A 142 -5.66 -13.42 15.22
C THR A 142 -6.50 -14.50 15.90
N ASP A 143 -6.75 -15.61 15.20
CA ASP A 143 -7.52 -16.75 15.73
C ASP A 143 -6.64 -18.00 15.95
N LEU A 144 -5.32 -17.88 15.76
CA LEU A 144 -4.34 -18.92 16.00
C LEU A 144 -3.70 -18.73 17.38
N ASP A 145 -3.70 -19.79 18.19
CA ASP A 145 -3.00 -19.83 19.46
C ASP A 145 -1.49 -20.01 19.23
N PRO A 146 -0.65 -19.00 19.47
CA PRO A 146 0.77 -19.07 19.14
C PRO A 146 1.53 -20.12 19.98
N LEU A 147 1.10 -20.41 21.20
CA LEU A 147 1.73 -21.40 22.04
C LEU A 147 1.42 -22.82 21.53
N ALA A 148 0.18 -23.08 21.15
CA ALA A 148 -0.23 -24.40 20.64
C ALA A 148 0.51 -24.81 19.35
N TYR A 149 0.94 -23.81 18.56
CA TYR A 149 1.67 -24.04 17.32
C TYR A 149 3.18 -23.70 17.43
N ASN A 150 3.70 -23.44 18.63
CA ASN A 150 5.10 -23.08 18.87
C ASN A 150 5.57 -21.89 17.99
N LEU A 151 4.72 -20.87 17.82
CA LEU A 151 5.08 -19.70 17.04
C LEU A 151 5.89 -18.72 17.87
N LEU A 152 6.94 -18.19 17.26
CA LEU A 152 7.90 -17.29 17.92
C LEU A 152 7.43 -15.82 17.76
N PHE A 153 7.34 -15.11 18.90
CA PHE A 153 7.02 -13.70 18.94
C PHE A 153 8.12 -12.82 18.31
N GLU A 154 9.37 -13.25 18.45
CA GLU A 154 10.55 -12.53 17.94
C GLU A 154 10.56 -12.43 16.41
N ARG A 155 9.80 -13.27 15.72
CA ARG A 155 9.58 -13.15 14.26
C ARG A 155 8.62 -12.03 13.91
N PHE A 156 7.76 -11.64 14.83
CA PHE A 156 6.81 -10.54 14.66
C PHE A 156 7.39 -9.23 15.19
N LEU A 157 7.91 -9.21 16.43
CA LEU A 157 8.56 -8.08 17.04
C LEU A 157 9.86 -8.50 17.72
N ASN A 158 10.94 -7.82 17.36
CA ASN A 158 12.25 -8.01 17.95
C ASN A 158 12.83 -6.64 18.32
N PRO A 159 13.14 -6.37 19.62
CA PRO A 159 13.74 -5.12 20.06
C PRO A 159 15.09 -4.79 19.38
N GLU A 160 15.83 -5.83 18.95
CA GLU A 160 17.10 -5.65 18.25
C GLU A 160 16.91 -5.20 16.79
N ARG A 161 15.74 -5.43 16.22
CA ARG A 161 15.38 -5.02 14.87
C ARG A 161 14.28 -3.96 14.93
N VAL A 162 14.67 -2.70 14.88
CA VAL A 162 13.73 -1.56 14.90
C VAL A 162 12.95 -1.53 13.58
N SER A 163 11.84 -2.25 13.53
CA SER A 163 10.86 -2.18 12.44
C SER A 163 9.47 -2.10 13.05
N MET A 164 8.58 -1.31 12.42
CA MET A 164 7.17 -1.30 12.83
C MET A 164 6.57 -2.69 12.69
N PRO A 165 5.66 -3.08 13.62
CA PRO A 165 4.88 -4.29 13.47
C PRO A 165 3.99 -4.18 12.24
N ASP A 166 3.87 -5.28 11.50
CA ASP A 166 3.00 -5.40 10.34
C ASP A 166 1.87 -6.38 10.66
N ILE A 167 0.64 -5.86 10.72
CA ILE A 167 -0.57 -6.64 10.98
C ILE A 167 -1.52 -6.48 9.78
N ASP A 168 -1.61 -7.53 9.00
CA ASP A 168 -2.57 -7.61 7.90
C ASP A 168 -3.98 -7.95 8.43
N MET A 169 -4.95 -7.11 8.10
CA MET A 169 -6.36 -7.30 8.45
C MET A 169 -7.16 -7.67 7.20
N ASP A 170 -7.74 -8.86 7.18
CA ASP A 170 -8.58 -9.32 6.08
C ASP A 170 -10.06 -9.17 6.44
N PHE A 171 -10.81 -8.40 5.64
CA PHE A 171 -12.24 -8.17 5.81
C PHE A 171 -13.03 -8.69 4.61
N CYS A 172 -14.29 -9.03 4.83
CA CYS A 172 -15.23 -9.36 3.76
C CYS A 172 -15.26 -8.26 2.70
N MET A 173 -15.03 -8.62 1.45
CA MET A 173 -14.94 -7.69 0.31
C MET A 173 -16.20 -6.85 0.16
N ASP A 174 -17.38 -7.45 0.29
CA ASP A 174 -18.67 -6.78 0.08
C ASP A 174 -18.96 -5.69 1.13
N ARG A 175 -18.37 -5.82 2.33
CA ARG A 175 -18.64 -4.92 3.46
C ARG A 175 -17.39 -4.15 3.93
N ARG A 176 -16.29 -4.23 3.20
CA ARG A 176 -15.03 -3.55 3.52
C ARG A 176 -15.22 -2.03 3.61
N SER A 177 -16.06 -1.44 2.76
CA SER A 177 -16.35 0.00 2.78
C SER A 177 -16.94 0.47 4.11
N GLU A 178 -17.70 -0.36 4.82
CA GLU A 178 -18.22 -0.03 6.15
C GLU A 178 -17.09 0.14 7.17
N VAL A 179 -16.04 -0.68 7.08
CA VAL A 179 -14.87 -0.61 7.96
C VAL A 179 -14.06 0.65 7.65
N ILE A 180 -13.85 0.95 6.37
CA ILE A 180 -13.15 2.18 5.92
C ILE A 180 -13.90 3.42 6.43
N ASN A 181 -15.20 3.48 6.23
CA ASN A 181 -16.03 4.59 6.71
C ASN A 181 -15.94 4.75 8.23
N TYR A 182 -15.94 3.64 8.99
CA TYR A 182 -15.73 3.70 10.44
C TYR A 182 -14.39 4.34 10.82
N VAL A 183 -13.32 4.00 10.10
CA VAL A 183 -11.99 4.59 10.35
C VAL A 183 -12.01 6.09 10.03
N ILE A 184 -12.62 6.49 8.91
CA ILE A 184 -12.77 7.90 8.53
C ILE A 184 -13.59 8.67 9.57
N ASP A 185 -14.75 8.13 9.99
CA ASP A 185 -15.62 8.75 10.98
C ASP A 185 -14.93 8.91 12.35
N LYS A 186 -14.09 7.94 12.71
CA LYS A 186 -13.42 7.92 14.01
C LYS A 186 -12.20 8.83 14.09
N TYR A 187 -11.36 8.83 13.04
CA TYR A 187 -10.09 9.56 13.03
C TYR A 187 -10.17 10.89 12.29
N GLY A 188 -11.21 11.10 11.48
CA GLY A 188 -11.45 12.33 10.72
C GLY A 188 -11.05 12.20 9.24
N GLU A 189 -11.83 12.87 8.38
CA GLU A 189 -11.66 12.85 6.93
C GLU A 189 -10.28 13.39 6.48
N ASP A 190 -9.72 14.34 7.24
CA ASP A 190 -8.41 14.93 6.94
C ASP A 190 -7.23 14.08 7.41
N HIS A 191 -7.48 13.07 8.25
CA HIS A 191 -6.49 12.18 8.85
C HIS A 191 -6.42 10.80 8.19
N VAL A 192 -7.36 10.48 7.30
CA VAL A 192 -7.47 9.17 6.64
C VAL A 192 -7.54 9.36 5.13
N CYS A 193 -6.74 8.62 4.39
CA CYS A 193 -6.89 8.54 2.94
C CYS A 193 -6.41 7.19 2.40
N GLN A 194 -6.93 6.83 1.22
CA GLN A 194 -6.43 5.68 0.48
C GLN A 194 -5.07 5.98 -0.15
N ILE A 195 -4.19 4.99 -0.16
CA ILE A 195 -2.90 5.09 -0.85
C ILE A 195 -3.17 5.14 -2.36
N ILE A 196 -2.47 6.01 -3.06
CA ILE A 196 -2.46 6.05 -4.52
C ILE A 196 -1.51 4.98 -5.05
N THR A 197 -1.92 4.30 -6.13
CA THR A 197 -1.05 3.42 -6.91
C THR A 197 -0.97 3.90 -8.34
N PHE A 198 0.19 3.68 -8.95
CA PHE A 198 0.41 3.99 -10.35
C PHE A 198 0.50 2.68 -11.14
N GLY A 199 -0.47 2.47 -12.04
CA GLY A 199 -0.36 1.42 -13.05
C GLY A 199 0.72 1.80 -14.06
N THR A 200 1.64 0.89 -14.33
CA THR A 200 2.70 1.09 -15.32
C THR A 200 2.36 0.41 -16.63
N LEU A 201 2.90 0.95 -17.72
CA LEU A 201 2.75 0.39 -19.05
C LEU A 201 3.55 -0.91 -19.17
N GLY A 202 2.87 -2.05 -19.07
CA GLY A 202 3.51 -3.37 -19.18
C GLY A 202 3.84 -3.75 -20.63
N ALA A 203 4.75 -4.71 -20.81
CA ALA A 203 5.31 -5.13 -22.09
C ALA A 203 4.27 -5.31 -23.22
N LYS A 204 3.23 -6.12 -22.98
CA LYS A 204 2.19 -6.38 -24.01
C LYS A 204 1.32 -5.17 -24.29
N ALA A 205 1.08 -4.33 -23.30
CA ALA A 205 0.31 -3.10 -23.45
C ALA A 205 1.12 -2.07 -24.25
N ALA A 206 2.41 -1.91 -23.94
CA ALA A 206 3.32 -1.03 -24.68
C ALA A 206 3.33 -1.35 -26.18
N ILE A 207 3.48 -2.63 -26.56
CA ILE A 207 3.43 -3.06 -27.95
C ILE A 207 2.10 -2.66 -28.61
N ARG A 208 0.95 -2.90 -27.96
CA ARG A 208 -0.36 -2.62 -28.52
C ARG A 208 -0.63 -1.12 -28.67
N ASP A 209 -0.26 -0.34 -27.66
CA ASP A 209 -0.50 1.10 -27.68
C ASP A 209 0.40 1.80 -28.69
N VAL A 210 1.68 1.45 -28.76
CA VAL A 210 2.61 1.98 -29.76
C VAL A 210 2.17 1.55 -31.17
N GLY A 211 1.80 0.27 -31.36
CA GLY A 211 1.30 -0.21 -32.65
C GLY A 211 0.07 0.55 -33.14
N ARG A 212 -0.84 0.90 -32.23
CA ARG A 212 -1.99 1.73 -32.56
C ARG A 212 -1.59 3.15 -32.97
N VAL A 213 -0.61 3.74 -32.30
CA VAL A 213 -0.12 5.11 -32.60
C VAL A 213 0.64 5.15 -33.91
N LEU A 214 1.40 4.09 -34.23
CA LEU A 214 2.13 3.94 -35.50
C LEU A 214 1.23 3.46 -36.68
N ASP A 215 -0.08 3.35 -36.45
CA ASP A 215 -1.08 2.91 -37.45
C ASP A 215 -0.77 1.53 -38.03
N ILE A 216 -0.17 0.63 -37.24
CA ILE A 216 0.10 -0.74 -37.62
C ILE A 216 -1.18 -1.56 -37.43
N PRO A 217 -1.58 -2.43 -38.41
CA PRO A 217 -2.78 -3.25 -38.31
C PRO A 217 -2.79 -4.07 -36.99
N TYR A 218 -3.92 -4.04 -36.28
CA TYR A 218 -4.06 -4.72 -34.98
C TYR A 218 -3.64 -6.20 -35.03
N ALA A 219 -3.98 -6.92 -36.11
CA ALA A 219 -3.62 -8.33 -36.23
C ALA A 219 -2.10 -8.58 -36.27
N GLU A 220 -1.32 -7.65 -36.82
CA GLU A 220 0.14 -7.72 -36.85
C GLU A 220 0.71 -7.43 -35.47
N VAL A 221 0.24 -6.36 -34.84
CA VAL A 221 0.64 -5.96 -33.48
C VAL A 221 0.30 -7.05 -32.47
N ASP A 222 -0.90 -7.63 -32.52
CA ASP A 222 -1.34 -8.66 -31.59
C ASP A 222 -0.53 -9.97 -31.74
N ARG A 223 -0.09 -10.29 -32.99
CA ARG A 223 0.84 -11.39 -33.22
C ARG A 223 2.18 -11.19 -32.50
N VAL A 224 2.73 -9.97 -32.54
CA VAL A 224 3.94 -9.61 -31.80
C VAL A 224 3.70 -9.72 -30.30
N ALA A 225 2.62 -9.11 -29.78
CA ALA A 225 2.30 -9.11 -28.36
C ALA A 225 2.05 -10.52 -27.79
N LYS A 226 1.53 -11.45 -28.59
CA LYS A 226 1.33 -12.86 -28.19
C LYS A 226 2.61 -13.67 -28.08
N LEU A 227 3.69 -13.25 -28.77
CA LEU A 227 5.01 -13.90 -28.62
C LEU A 227 5.72 -13.52 -27.31
N VAL A 228 5.32 -12.43 -26.65
CA VAL A 228 5.86 -12.09 -25.32
C VAL A 228 5.44 -13.17 -24.32
N PRO A 229 6.38 -13.83 -23.63
CA PRO A 229 6.09 -14.88 -22.65
C PRO A 229 5.11 -14.44 -21.56
N THR A 230 4.36 -15.41 -21.03
CA THR A 230 3.42 -15.16 -19.91
C THR A 230 4.14 -15.35 -18.59
N GLN A 231 5.03 -14.42 -18.27
CA GLN A 231 5.78 -14.37 -17.02
C GLN A 231 5.43 -13.07 -16.30
N LEU A 232 5.30 -13.13 -14.97
CA LEU A 232 5.03 -11.95 -14.15
C LEU A 232 6.19 -10.96 -14.27
N ASN A 233 5.87 -9.68 -14.51
CA ASN A 233 6.83 -8.58 -14.62
C ASN A 233 7.92 -8.77 -15.72
N ILE A 234 7.63 -9.55 -16.76
CA ILE A 234 8.56 -9.69 -17.88
C ILE A 234 8.73 -8.35 -18.61
N THR A 235 9.97 -7.96 -18.87
CA THR A 235 10.28 -6.80 -19.69
C THR A 235 10.36 -7.16 -21.18
N LEU A 236 10.20 -6.18 -22.07
CA LEU A 236 10.41 -6.39 -23.51
C LEU A 236 11.84 -6.81 -23.83
N LYS A 237 12.80 -6.32 -23.07
CA LYS A 237 14.21 -6.72 -23.18
C LYS A 237 14.39 -8.21 -22.86
N ASP A 238 13.77 -8.67 -21.77
CA ASP A 238 13.84 -10.08 -21.37
C ASP A 238 13.08 -10.98 -22.34
N ALA A 239 11.93 -10.50 -22.84
CA ALA A 239 11.14 -11.21 -23.85
C ALA A 239 11.92 -11.43 -25.15
N LEU A 240 12.66 -10.42 -25.63
CA LEU A 240 13.53 -10.54 -26.79
C LEU A 240 14.71 -11.49 -26.54
N ALA A 241 15.22 -11.55 -25.32
CA ALA A 241 16.29 -12.50 -24.98
C ALA A 241 15.79 -13.95 -24.92
N GLN A 242 14.57 -14.18 -24.42
CA GLN A 242 14.01 -15.50 -24.16
C GLN A 242 13.29 -16.11 -25.39
N GLU A 243 12.69 -15.29 -26.28
CA GLU A 243 11.86 -15.77 -27.37
C GLU A 243 12.51 -15.48 -28.75
N PRO A 244 13.20 -16.46 -29.35
CA PRO A 244 13.85 -16.27 -30.66
C PRO A 244 12.89 -15.89 -31.79
N LYS A 245 11.65 -16.38 -31.76
CA LYS A 245 10.64 -16.05 -32.79
C LYS A 245 10.25 -14.59 -32.74
N LEU A 246 10.18 -13.98 -31.54
CA LEU A 246 9.92 -12.56 -31.37
C LEU A 246 11.07 -11.75 -32.02
N ARG A 247 12.31 -12.13 -31.75
CA ARG A 247 13.49 -11.46 -32.32
C ARG A 247 13.50 -11.52 -33.84
N VAL A 248 13.31 -12.69 -34.43
CA VAL A 248 13.26 -12.85 -35.89
C VAL A 248 12.14 -12.01 -36.48
N LEU A 249 10.97 -11.97 -35.88
CA LEU A 249 9.84 -11.17 -36.38
C LEU A 249 10.15 -9.66 -36.35
N ILE A 250 10.80 -9.18 -35.30
CA ILE A 250 11.18 -7.76 -35.16
C ILE A 250 12.27 -7.39 -36.17
N GLU A 251 13.28 -8.22 -36.37
CA GLU A 251 14.39 -7.98 -37.29
C GLU A 251 14.00 -8.10 -38.75
N SER A 252 12.87 -8.76 -39.08
CA SER A 252 12.40 -8.99 -40.47
C SER A 252 11.70 -7.78 -41.11
N ASP A 253 11.26 -6.79 -40.33
CA ASP A 253 10.50 -5.63 -40.81
C ASP A 253 10.91 -4.37 -39.98
N SER A 254 11.35 -3.32 -40.68
CA SER A 254 11.75 -2.06 -40.04
C SER A 254 10.63 -1.44 -39.21
N ARG A 255 9.37 -1.55 -39.61
CA ARG A 255 8.22 -1.06 -38.87
C ARG A 255 8.08 -1.80 -37.51
N MET A 256 8.41 -3.10 -37.49
CA MET A 256 8.41 -3.88 -36.23
C MET A 256 9.61 -3.53 -35.35
N THR A 257 10.73 -3.18 -35.94
CA THR A 257 11.88 -2.64 -35.21
C THR A 257 11.55 -1.31 -34.53
N ASP A 258 10.91 -0.37 -35.27
CA ASP A 258 10.48 0.92 -34.73
C ASP A 258 9.41 0.75 -33.62
N LEU A 259 8.45 -0.16 -33.84
CA LEU A 259 7.46 -0.55 -32.86
C LEU A 259 8.11 -1.02 -31.55
N MET A 260 9.07 -1.93 -31.64
CA MET A 260 9.73 -2.51 -30.47
C MET A 260 10.62 -1.50 -29.76
N THR A 261 11.39 -0.69 -30.49
CA THR A 261 12.25 0.34 -29.94
C THR A 261 11.44 1.38 -29.15
N THR A 262 10.34 1.84 -29.76
CA THR A 262 9.45 2.81 -29.10
C THR A 262 8.73 2.20 -27.91
N ALA A 263 8.27 0.94 -28.02
CA ALA A 263 7.61 0.25 -26.92
C ALA A 263 8.55 0.04 -25.72
N GLN A 264 9.83 -0.30 -25.97
CA GLN A 264 10.83 -0.41 -24.91
C GLN A 264 11.12 0.92 -24.21
N ALA A 265 11.10 2.04 -24.94
CA ALA A 265 11.29 3.36 -24.36
C ALA A 265 10.12 3.80 -23.47
N LEU A 266 8.91 3.31 -23.74
CA LEU A 266 7.69 3.65 -22.98
C LEU A 266 7.33 2.62 -21.90
N GLU A 267 7.89 1.41 -21.98
CA GLU A 267 7.66 0.36 -20.98
C GLU A 267 8.03 0.83 -19.57
N GLY A 268 7.18 0.52 -18.61
CA GLY A 268 7.38 0.89 -17.22
C GLY A 268 6.97 2.30 -16.84
N GLN A 269 6.60 3.15 -17.81
CA GLN A 269 6.10 4.50 -17.48
C GLN A 269 4.75 4.43 -16.76
N ALA A 270 4.54 5.33 -15.79
CA ALA A 270 3.29 5.45 -15.09
C ALA A 270 2.19 5.92 -16.04
N GLN A 271 1.07 5.20 -16.07
CA GLN A 271 -0.04 5.41 -17.01
C GLN A 271 -1.31 5.86 -16.32
N HIS A 272 -1.66 5.25 -15.21
CA HIS A 272 -2.89 5.52 -14.47
C HIS A 272 -2.59 5.68 -12.98
N ALA A 273 -3.32 6.59 -12.34
CA ALA A 273 -3.38 6.68 -10.89
C ALA A 273 -4.70 6.06 -10.42
N THR A 274 -4.63 5.09 -9.50
CA THR A 274 -5.80 4.41 -8.94
C THR A 274 -5.65 4.29 -7.42
N PRO A 275 -6.75 4.23 -6.65
CA PRO A 275 -6.66 3.88 -5.24
C PRO A 275 -6.07 2.48 -5.05
N HIS A 276 -5.21 2.32 -4.05
CA HIS A 276 -4.67 1.02 -3.67
C HIS A 276 -5.80 0.10 -3.19
N ALA A 277 -5.72 -1.18 -3.56
CA ALA A 277 -6.77 -2.15 -3.22
C ALA A 277 -6.93 -2.38 -1.71
N ALA A 278 -5.91 -2.12 -0.88
CA ALA A 278 -5.90 -2.51 0.53
C ALA A 278 -5.22 -1.50 1.47
N GLY A 279 -4.50 -0.49 0.97
CA GLY A 279 -3.73 0.42 1.80
C GLY A 279 -4.50 1.68 2.14
N GLU A 280 -4.56 1.99 3.43
CA GLU A 280 -5.07 3.24 3.99
C GLU A 280 -3.94 3.93 4.77
N VAL A 281 -3.81 5.24 4.61
CA VAL A 281 -2.92 6.05 5.44
C VAL A 281 -3.72 6.66 6.58
N LEU A 282 -3.17 6.56 7.77
CA LEU A 282 -3.75 7.11 8.98
C LEU A 282 -2.69 7.96 9.69
N SER A 283 -3.01 9.21 10.04
CA SER A 283 -2.08 10.10 10.73
C SER A 283 -2.71 10.79 11.92
N GLN A 284 -1.86 11.25 12.84
CA GLN A 284 -2.27 12.05 13.99
C GLN A 284 -2.62 13.49 13.59
N GLU A 285 -1.87 14.05 12.65
CA GLU A 285 -2.06 15.39 12.11
C GLU A 285 -2.78 15.30 10.76
N PRO A 286 -3.42 16.37 10.29
CA PRO A 286 -4.02 16.38 8.97
C PRO A 286 -3.03 15.94 7.89
N LEU A 287 -3.42 15.00 7.05
CA LEU A 287 -2.54 14.41 6.03
C LEU A 287 -1.95 15.44 5.08
N ILE A 288 -2.65 16.55 4.84
CA ILE A 288 -2.18 17.62 3.96
C ILE A 288 -0.90 18.30 4.47
N GLU A 289 -0.61 18.21 5.77
CA GLU A 289 0.65 18.72 6.36
C GLU A 289 1.86 17.86 5.96
N HIS A 290 1.64 16.61 5.54
CA HIS A 290 2.69 15.64 5.28
C HIS A 290 2.71 15.13 3.84
N LEU A 291 1.54 15.06 3.18
CA LEU A 291 1.36 14.40 1.89
C LEU A 291 0.46 15.22 0.97
N PRO A 292 0.73 15.25 -0.34
CA PRO A 292 -0.22 15.77 -1.30
C PRO A 292 -1.46 14.87 -1.36
N ARG A 293 -2.65 15.46 -1.23
CA ARG A 293 -3.94 14.77 -1.39
C ARG A 293 -4.48 15.00 -2.79
N GLY A 294 -4.94 13.95 -3.45
CA GLY A 294 -5.64 14.01 -4.72
C GLY A 294 -7.09 13.55 -4.57
N GLY A 295 -8.02 14.19 -5.29
CA GLY A 295 -9.38 13.70 -5.44
C GLY A 295 -9.50 12.78 -6.65
N THR A 296 -10.33 11.74 -6.57
CA THR A 296 -10.79 11.04 -7.78
C THR A 296 -11.72 11.98 -8.53
N ALA A 297 -11.42 12.26 -9.80
CA ALA A 297 -12.41 12.92 -10.66
C ALA A 297 -13.63 11.99 -10.78
N THR A 298 -14.75 12.38 -10.19
CA THR A 298 -16.06 11.76 -10.38
C THR A 298 -16.61 12.08 -11.76
#